data_cee2cc7a34259a941b5d7782d79de59d
#
_entry.id   cee2cc7a34259a941b5d7782d79de59d
#
_cell.length_a   1.000
_cell.length_b   1.000
_cell.length_c   1.000
_cell.angle_alpha   90.00
_cell.angle_beta   90.00
_cell.angle_gamma   90.00
#
_symmetry.space_group_name_H-M   'P 1'
#
loop_
_entity.id
_entity.type
_entity.pdbx_description
1 polymer ?
#
loop_
_entity_poly.entity_id
_entity_poly.type
_entity_poly.pdbx_seq_one_letter_code
_entity_poly.pdbx_strand_id
1 'polypeptide(L)'
;MRKEIDAHDTDFREMASPPSVLDVAALLKQFLRELPLPIVPRIYHLMLASAFASQARTENLLLCLLLLPSEHLASLSFLMRHLNTVARSSSTNKMTAANLAIVLSPNLLPVQDHYNIPGQSKVDKKTVDLNSQKLRLHTDMLEFLIKNSEQVGYVTTIVMER
;
A
#
# COMPACT_ATOMS: atom_id res chain seq x y z
N MET A 1 2.33 -12.17 21.34
CA MET A 1 2.98 -11.33 20.32
C MET A 1 2.54 -9.86 20.38
N ARG A 2 1.26 -9.47 20.11
CA ARG A 2 0.85 -8.04 20.17
C ARG A 2 1.09 -7.41 21.55
N LYS A 3 0.71 -8.09 22.66
CA LYS A 3 0.91 -7.61 24.03
C LYS A 3 2.38 -7.44 24.43
N GLU A 4 3.28 -8.17 23.79
CA GLU A 4 4.72 -8.11 24.03
C GLU A 4 5.36 -6.96 23.27
N ILE A 5 4.83 -6.63 22.07
CA ILE A 5 5.27 -5.49 21.25
C ILE A 5 4.82 -4.16 21.88
N ASP A 6 3.60 -4.12 22.42
CA ASP A 6 3.05 -2.93 23.10
C ASP A 6 3.80 -2.61 24.41
N ALA A 7 4.62 -3.52 24.93
CA ALA A 7 5.42 -3.37 26.16
C ALA A 7 6.77 -2.64 25.95
N HIS A 8 6.96 -1.93 24.87
CA HIS A 8 8.02 -0.93 24.60
C HIS A 8 9.50 -1.37 24.57
N ASP A 9 9.84 -2.63 24.83
CA ASP A 9 11.28 -2.99 24.98
C ASP A 9 11.63 -4.43 24.54
N THR A 10 10.88 -4.97 23.58
CA THR A 10 11.16 -6.34 23.12
C THR A 10 12.01 -6.34 21.86
N ASP A 11 13.30 -6.56 22.00
CA ASP A 11 14.12 -6.96 20.85
C ASP A 11 13.65 -8.35 20.39
N PHE A 12 13.10 -8.43 19.18
CA PHE A 12 12.66 -9.69 18.59
C PHE A 12 13.74 -10.76 18.51
N ARG A 13 15.02 -10.34 18.62
CA ARG A 13 16.20 -11.23 18.62
C ARG A 13 16.39 -11.94 19.94
N GLU A 14 15.87 -11.39 21.03
CA GLU A 14 15.99 -11.92 22.39
C GLU A 14 14.78 -12.74 22.84
N MET A 15 13.76 -12.86 21.99
CA MET A 15 12.58 -13.69 22.30
C MET A 15 12.96 -15.17 22.33
N ALA A 16 12.54 -15.87 23.39
CA ALA A 16 12.73 -17.32 23.55
C ALA A 16 12.13 -18.15 22.38
N SER A 17 11.14 -17.59 21.68
CA SER A 17 10.55 -18.13 20.44
C SER A 17 10.32 -16.98 19.47
N PRO A 18 11.20 -16.79 18.47
CA PRO A 18 11.02 -15.73 17.48
C PRO A 18 9.74 -15.97 16.68
N PRO A 19 8.97 -14.89 16.38
CA PRO A 19 7.73 -15.02 15.61
C PRO A 19 8.03 -15.56 14.20
N SER A 20 7.11 -16.34 13.66
CA SER A 20 7.23 -16.81 12.28
C SER A 20 7.13 -15.62 11.31
N VAL A 21 7.71 -15.77 10.12
CA VAL A 21 7.61 -14.74 9.04
C VAL A 21 6.14 -14.44 8.72
N LEU A 22 5.26 -15.44 8.82
CA LEU A 22 3.83 -15.28 8.58
C LEU A 22 3.16 -14.41 9.66
N ASP A 23 3.55 -14.58 10.92
CA ASP A 23 3.05 -13.77 12.03
C ASP A 23 3.46 -12.31 11.90
N VAL A 24 4.73 -12.06 11.52
CA VAL A 24 5.23 -10.70 11.28
C VAL A 24 4.50 -10.05 10.11
N ALA A 25 4.28 -10.78 9.01
CA ALA A 25 3.53 -10.28 7.86
C ALA A 25 2.05 -10.01 8.21
N ALA A 26 1.43 -10.84 9.05
CA ALA A 26 0.06 -10.62 9.53
C ALA A 26 -0.02 -9.37 10.42
N LEU A 27 0.96 -9.18 11.31
CA LEU A 27 1.04 -8.01 12.17
C LEU A 27 1.24 -6.72 11.37
N LEU A 28 2.10 -6.72 10.36
CA LEU A 28 2.26 -5.58 9.47
C LEU A 28 0.94 -5.18 8.79
N LYS A 29 0.22 -6.16 8.24
CA LYS A 29 -1.10 -5.90 7.62
C LYS A 29 -2.10 -5.35 8.62
N GLN A 30 -2.09 -5.86 9.84
CA GLN A 30 -2.95 -5.38 10.91
C GLN A 30 -2.58 -3.94 11.29
N PHE A 31 -1.30 -3.65 11.49
CA PHE A 31 -0.80 -2.30 11.77
C PHE A 31 -1.26 -1.31 10.71
N LEU A 32 -1.09 -1.63 9.42
CA LEU A 32 -1.49 -0.76 8.32
C LEU A 32 -3.01 -0.45 8.31
N ARG A 33 -3.85 -1.42 8.71
CA ARG A 33 -5.31 -1.23 8.80
C ARG A 33 -5.75 -0.41 10.00
N GLU A 34 -4.99 -0.49 11.09
CA GLU A 34 -5.32 0.15 12.38
C GLU A 34 -4.74 1.55 12.51
N LEU A 35 -3.97 2.03 11.51
CA LEU A 35 -3.49 3.41 11.50
C LEU A 35 -4.67 4.39 11.56
N PRO A 36 -4.63 5.41 12.45
CA PRO A 36 -5.66 6.44 12.52
C PRO A 36 -5.86 7.17 11.18
N LEU A 37 -4.76 7.40 10.46
CA LEU A 37 -4.74 7.88 9.09
C LEU A 37 -3.98 6.86 8.22
N PRO A 38 -4.56 6.34 7.13
CA PRO A 38 -3.87 5.44 6.23
C PRO A 38 -2.60 6.07 5.64
N ILE A 39 -1.59 5.25 5.30
CA ILE A 39 -0.36 5.75 4.63
C ILE A 39 -0.71 6.54 3.37
N VAL A 40 -1.70 6.08 2.60
CA VAL A 40 -2.27 6.86 1.49
C VAL A 40 -3.67 7.32 1.91
N PRO A 41 -3.86 8.59 2.30
CA PRO A 41 -5.17 9.09 2.70
C PRO A 41 -6.19 9.00 1.57
N ARG A 42 -7.44 8.65 1.89
CA ARG A 42 -8.51 8.37 0.92
C ARG A 42 -8.77 9.50 -0.06
N ILE A 43 -8.59 10.74 0.37
CA ILE A 43 -8.81 11.91 -0.48
C ILE A 43 -7.91 11.91 -1.74
N TYR A 44 -6.76 11.23 -1.69
CA TYR A 44 -5.82 11.13 -2.82
C TYR A 44 -6.10 9.93 -3.74
N HIS A 45 -6.92 8.95 -3.32
CA HIS A 45 -7.10 7.70 -4.08
C HIS A 45 -7.62 7.93 -5.49
N LEU A 46 -8.64 8.79 -5.68
CA LEU A 46 -9.19 9.07 -7.01
C LEU A 46 -8.17 9.76 -7.91
N MET A 47 -7.44 10.73 -7.37
CA MET A 47 -6.40 11.46 -8.10
C MET A 47 -5.28 10.52 -8.55
N LEU A 48 -4.77 9.69 -7.63
CA LEU A 48 -3.72 8.71 -7.93
C LEU A 48 -4.18 7.67 -8.95
N ALA A 49 -5.41 7.17 -8.81
CA ALA A 49 -6.01 6.23 -9.75
C ALA A 49 -6.16 6.85 -11.16
N SER A 50 -6.59 8.10 -11.25
CA SER A 50 -6.71 8.82 -12.52
C SER A 50 -5.35 9.09 -13.17
N ALA A 51 -4.36 9.47 -12.36
CA ALA A 51 -2.99 9.66 -12.81
C ALA A 51 -2.39 8.35 -13.36
N PHE A 52 -2.61 7.24 -12.65
CA PHE A 52 -2.14 5.92 -13.06
C PHE A 52 -2.82 5.41 -14.34
N ALA A 53 -4.08 5.76 -14.58
CA ALA A 53 -4.83 5.40 -15.79
C ALA A 53 -4.49 6.27 -16.99
N SER A 54 -3.73 7.37 -16.83
CA SER A 54 -3.38 8.30 -17.90
C SER A 54 -2.31 7.74 -18.86
N GLN A 55 -2.14 8.37 -20.04
CA GLN A 55 -1.11 7.99 -21.00
C GLN A 55 0.31 8.22 -20.45
N ALA A 56 0.54 9.34 -19.76
CA ALA A 56 1.80 9.67 -19.07
C ALA A 56 1.80 9.12 -17.64
N ARG A 57 1.46 7.83 -17.48
CA ARG A 57 1.24 7.15 -16.20
C ARG A 57 2.31 7.42 -15.16
N THR A 58 3.58 7.19 -15.53
CA THR A 58 4.71 7.31 -14.59
C THR A 58 4.86 8.73 -14.08
N GLU A 59 4.93 9.70 -14.99
CA GLU A 59 5.12 11.11 -14.67
C GLU A 59 3.95 11.64 -13.82
N ASN A 60 2.73 11.42 -14.28
CA ASN A 60 1.53 11.90 -13.58
C ASN A 60 1.38 11.28 -12.21
N LEU A 61 1.63 9.98 -12.06
CA LEU A 61 1.53 9.30 -10.77
C LEU A 61 2.59 9.84 -9.80
N LEU A 62 3.85 9.98 -10.23
CA LEU A 62 4.92 10.50 -9.39
C LEU A 62 4.66 11.95 -8.96
N LEU A 63 4.17 12.80 -9.87
CA LEU A 63 3.77 14.18 -9.52
C LEU A 63 2.62 14.21 -8.52
N CYS A 64 1.60 13.36 -8.70
CA CYS A 64 0.49 13.29 -7.76
C CYS A 64 0.93 12.79 -6.38
N LEU A 65 1.90 11.88 -6.31
CA LEU A 65 2.45 11.42 -5.03
C LEU A 65 3.13 12.55 -4.24
N LEU A 66 3.73 13.53 -4.92
CA LEU A 66 4.34 14.69 -4.24
C LEU A 66 3.33 15.62 -3.56
N LEU A 67 2.04 15.45 -3.85
CA LEU A 67 0.96 16.18 -3.17
C LEU A 67 0.57 15.55 -1.82
N LEU A 68 1.07 14.35 -1.51
CA LEU A 68 0.88 13.77 -0.19
C LEU A 68 1.68 14.56 0.86
N PRO A 69 1.18 14.66 2.10
CA PRO A 69 1.99 15.17 3.21
C PRO A 69 3.32 14.43 3.33
N SER A 70 4.38 15.13 3.74
CA SER A 70 5.76 14.62 3.75
C SER A 70 5.92 13.30 4.50
N GLU A 71 5.23 13.15 5.65
CA GLU A 71 5.28 11.95 6.48
C GLU A 71 4.63 10.75 5.79
N HIS A 72 3.53 10.98 5.09
CA HIS A 72 2.84 9.96 4.29
C HIS A 72 3.68 9.51 3.11
N LEU A 73 4.28 10.47 2.39
CA LEU A 73 5.14 10.19 1.25
C LEU A 73 6.41 9.45 1.68
N ALA A 74 7.06 9.87 2.77
CA ALA A 74 8.24 9.21 3.31
C ALA A 74 7.92 7.76 3.74
N SER A 75 6.82 7.56 4.47
CA SER A 75 6.37 6.23 4.89
C SER A 75 6.04 5.33 3.70
N LEU A 76 5.36 5.86 2.68
CA LEU A 76 5.05 5.13 1.44
C LEU A 76 6.34 4.76 0.70
N SER A 77 7.26 5.70 0.52
CA SER A 77 8.54 5.47 -0.16
C SER A 77 9.36 4.39 0.54
N PHE A 78 9.47 4.46 1.87
CA PHE A 78 10.15 3.44 2.66
C PHE A 78 9.51 2.06 2.48
N LEU A 79 8.18 1.99 2.57
CA LEU A 79 7.44 0.73 2.39
C LEU A 79 7.63 0.16 0.99
N MET A 80 7.55 0.98 -0.06
CA MET A 80 7.72 0.51 -1.45
C MET A 80 9.13 -0.06 -1.69
N ARG A 81 10.18 0.57 -1.16
CA ARG A 81 11.56 0.06 -1.25
C ARG A 81 11.73 -1.26 -0.49
N HIS A 82 11.17 -1.36 0.70
CA HIS A 82 11.17 -2.61 1.46
C HIS A 82 10.48 -3.74 0.67
N LEU A 83 9.29 -3.49 0.13
CA LEU A 83 8.55 -4.47 -0.66
C LEU A 83 9.28 -4.86 -1.95
N ASN A 84 9.98 -3.92 -2.59
CA ASN A 84 10.82 -4.22 -3.75
C ASN A 84 11.97 -5.16 -3.35
N THR A 85 12.62 -4.92 -2.20
CA THR A 85 13.67 -5.81 -1.68
C THR A 85 13.12 -7.22 -1.45
N VAL A 86 11.94 -7.37 -0.89
CA VAL A 86 11.27 -8.67 -0.72
C VAL A 86 10.98 -9.31 -2.09
N ALA A 87 10.47 -8.52 -3.06
CA ALA A 87 10.12 -9.00 -4.40
C ALA A 87 11.37 -9.49 -5.19
N ARG A 88 12.52 -8.86 -5.00
CA ARG A 88 13.79 -9.29 -5.63
C ARG A 88 14.21 -10.69 -5.22
N SER A 89 13.80 -11.15 -4.06
CA SER A 89 14.07 -12.51 -3.55
C SER A 89 12.93 -13.50 -3.87
N SER A 90 12.08 -13.21 -4.87
CA SER A 90 10.87 -14.00 -5.20
C SER A 90 11.16 -15.43 -5.65
N SER A 91 12.36 -15.71 -6.15
CA SER A 91 12.78 -17.10 -6.45
C SER A 91 12.77 -17.99 -5.21
N THR A 92 13.12 -17.43 -4.06
CA THR A 92 13.19 -18.13 -2.77
C THR A 92 11.91 -18.00 -1.97
N ASN A 93 11.41 -16.77 -1.78
CA ASN A 93 10.27 -16.49 -0.91
C ASN A 93 8.91 -16.57 -1.60
N LYS A 94 8.86 -16.77 -2.93
CA LYS A 94 7.66 -16.85 -3.76
C LYS A 94 6.77 -15.58 -3.75
N MET A 95 7.28 -14.47 -3.24
CA MET A 95 6.57 -13.18 -3.14
C MET A 95 7.04 -12.23 -4.24
N THR A 96 6.37 -12.27 -5.38
CA THR A 96 6.56 -11.30 -6.46
C THR A 96 5.95 -9.93 -6.10
N ALA A 97 6.30 -8.87 -6.84
CA ALA A 97 5.66 -7.56 -6.68
C ALA A 97 4.14 -7.64 -6.85
N ALA A 98 3.65 -8.46 -7.78
CA ALA A 98 2.22 -8.71 -7.99
C ALA A 98 1.57 -9.37 -6.76
N ASN A 99 2.19 -10.44 -6.21
CA ASN A 99 1.67 -11.10 -5.01
C ASN A 99 1.63 -10.16 -3.81
N LEU A 100 2.68 -9.36 -3.61
CA LEU A 100 2.73 -8.35 -2.56
C LEU A 100 1.64 -7.29 -2.73
N ALA A 101 1.42 -6.82 -3.97
CA ALA A 101 0.37 -5.86 -4.29
C ALA A 101 -1.03 -6.40 -3.98
N ILE A 102 -1.33 -7.66 -4.37
CA ILE A 102 -2.62 -8.29 -4.07
C ILE A 102 -2.88 -8.33 -2.56
N VAL A 103 -1.87 -8.72 -1.77
CA VAL A 103 -2.02 -8.89 -0.32
C VAL A 103 -2.11 -7.55 0.43
N LEU A 104 -1.42 -6.51 -0.05
CA LEU A 104 -1.29 -5.23 0.66
C LEU A 104 -2.25 -4.16 0.15
N SER A 105 -2.73 -4.24 -1.10
CA SER A 105 -3.64 -3.24 -1.68
C SER A 105 -4.88 -2.97 -0.81
N PRO A 106 -5.58 -3.98 -0.26
CA PRO A 106 -6.74 -3.72 0.61
C PRO A 106 -6.41 -2.98 1.92
N ASN A 107 -5.15 -3.02 2.34
CA ASN A 107 -4.70 -2.37 3.59
C ASN A 107 -4.19 -0.94 3.37
N LEU A 108 -3.60 -0.68 2.19
CA LEU A 108 -3.02 0.62 1.84
C LEU A 108 -4.01 1.52 1.07
N LEU A 109 -4.85 0.91 0.24
CA LEU A 109 -5.78 1.56 -0.68
C LEU A 109 -7.17 0.90 -0.56
N PRO A 110 -7.82 0.95 0.61
CA PRO A 110 -9.11 0.31 0.81
C PRO A 110 -10.17 0.89 -0.13
N VAL A 111 -10.92 0.01 -0.79
CA VAL A 111 -11.99 0.37 -1.74
C VAL A 111 -13.32 0.59 -1.03
N GLN A 112 -13.56 -0.10 0.07
CA GLN A 112 -14.82 -0.03 0.78
C GLN A 112 -14.86 1.18 1.70
N ASP A 113 -15.83 2.04 1.48
CA ASP A 113 -16.26 2.98 2.49
C ASP A 113 -17.03 2.18 3.55
N HIS A 114 -16.40 1.94 4.70
CA HIS A 114 -17.10 1.40 5.88
C HIS A 114 -18.04 2.44 6.50
N TYR A 115 -18.76 3.20 5.68
CA TYR A 115 -20.00 3.80 6.11
C TYR A 115 -21.03 2.69 6.11
N ASN A 116 -21.04 1.89 7.18
CA ASN A 116 -22.23 1.12 7.55
C ASN A 116 -23.33 2.12 7.84
N ILE A 117 -24.07 2.50 6.81
CA ILE A 117 -25.34 3.18 7.00
C ILE A 117 -26.27 2.09 7.56
N PRO A 118 -26.70 2.20 8.83
CA PRO A 118 -27.61 1.21 9.42
C PRO A 118 -28.88 1.16 8.54
N GLY A 119 -29.15 0.01 7.95
CA GLY A 119 -30.35 -0.20 7.13
C GLY A 119 -30.13 -0.48 5.64
N GLN A 120 -28.93 -0.36 5.08
CA GLN A 120 -28.65 -0.78 3.70
C GLN A 120 -28.05 -2.20 3.66
N SER A 121 -28.90 -3.19 3.60
CA SER A 121 -28.51 -4.62 3.56
C SER A 121 -28.47 -5.25 2.16
N LYS A 122 -28.47 -4.46 1.08
CA LYS A 122 -28.30 -5.00 -0.29
C LYS A 122 -27.22 -4.23 -1.04
N VAL A 123 -26.05 -4.85 -1.16
CA VAL A 123 -25.01 -4.38 -2.07
C VAL A 123 -25.46 -4.75 -3.49
N ASP A 124 -25.78 -3.77 -4.31
CA ASP A 124 -26.18 -3.98 -5.70
C ASP A 124 -25.01 -4.58 -6.51
N LYS A 125 -25.35 -5.48 -7.45
CA LYS A 125 -24.37 -6.12 -8.34
C LYS A 125 -23.45 -5.10 -9.02
N LYS A 126 -23.99 -3.95 -9.43
CA LYS A 126 -23.24 -2.84 -10.02
C LYS A 126 -22.16 -2.27 -9.07
N THR A 127 -22.47 -2.17 -7.79
CA THR A 127 -21.50 -1.71 -6.75
C THR A 127 -20.39 -2.73 -6.54
N VAL A 128 -20.70 -4.04 -6.57
CA VAL A 128 -19.71 -5.12 -6.48
C VAL A 128 -18.76 -5.07 -7.66
N ASP A 129 -19.27 -4.92 -8.90
CA ASP A 129 -18.46 -4.85 -10.10
C ASP A 129 -17.54 -3.62 -10.08
N LEU A 130 -18.06 -2.45 -9.68
CA LEU A 130 -17.28 -1.23 -9.55
C LEU A 130 -16.17 -1.34 -8.50
N ASN A 131 -16.46 -1.93 -7.35
CA ASN A 131 -15.47 -2.15 -6.30
C ASN A 131 -14.38 -3.14 -6.75
N SER A 132 -14.76 -4.16 -7.52
CA SER A 132 -13.81 -5.12 -8.10
C SER A 132 -12.87 -4.45 -9.10
N GLN A 133 -13.37 -3.54 -9.94
CA GLN A 133 -12.56 -2.76 -10.88
C GLN A 133 -11.61 -1.80 -10.15
N LYS A 134 -12.10 -1.10 -9.11
CA LYS A 134 -11.26 -0.23 -8.28
C LYS A 134 -10.16 -1.01 -7.58
N LEU A 135 -10.48 -2.17 -7.02
CA LEU A 135 -9.49 -3.02 -6.34
C LEU A 135 -8.39 -3.48 -7.31
N ARG A 136 -8.74 -3.88 -8.53
CA ARG A 136 -7.75 -4.23 -9.57
C ARG A 136 -6.86 -3.04 -9.88
N LEU A 137 -7.44 -1.87 -10.14
CA LEU A 137 -6.69 -0.65 -10.43
C LEU A 137 -5.72 -0.26 -9.30
N HIS A 138 -6.17 -0.36 -8.05
CA HIS A 138 -5.33 -0.11 -6.87
C HIS A 138 -4.21 -1.15 -6.74
N THR A 139 -4.50 -2.41 -7.06
CA THR A 139 -3.50 -3.49 -7.04
C THR A 139 -2.44 -3.28 -8.12
N ASP A 140 -2.86 -2.96 -9.35
CA ASP A 140 -1.94 -2.70 -10.46
C ASP A 140 -1.08 -1.46 -10.19
N MET A 141 -1.66 -0.41 -9.61
CA MET A 141 -0.94 0.79 -9.21
C MET A 141 0.09 0.46 -8.11
N LEU A 142 -0.28 -0.34 -7.12
CA LEU A 142 0.65 -0.71 -6.05
C LEU A 142 1.79 -1.60 -6.57
N GLU A 143 1.50 -2.55 -7.47
CA GLU A 143 2.54 -3.34 -8.14
C GLU A 143 3.53 -2.44 -8.90
N PHE A 144 3.00 -1.45 -9.62
CA PHE A 144 3.81 -0.48 -10.34
C PHE A 144 4.71 0.32 -9.39
N LEU A 145 4.19 0.80 -8.25
CA LEU A 145 4.95 1.54 -7.25
C LEU A 145 6.04 0.67 -6.60
N ILE A 146 5.77 -0.62 -6.33
CA ILE A 146 6.77 -1.55 -5.82
C ILE A 146 7.92 -1.71 -6.83
N LYS A 147 7.61 -1.91 -8.11
CA LYS A 147 8.62 -2.08 -9.16
C LYS A 147 9.46 -0.82 -9.40
N ASN A 148 8.85 0.36 -9.23
CA ASN A 148 9.48 1.66 -9.44
C ASN A 148 9.79 2.39 -8.11
N SER A 149 10.04 1.64 -7.05
CA SER A 149 10.19 2.15 -5.68
C SER A 149 11.27 3.23 -5.52
N GLU A 150 12.31 3.20 -6.33
CA GLU A 150 13.40 4.19 -6.31
C GLU A 150 12.96 5.59 -6.77
N GLN A 151 11.85 5.66 -7.51
CA GLN A 151 11.32 6.92 -8.02
C GLN A 151 10.24 7.50 -7.08
N VAL A 152 9.71 6.70 -6.16
CA VAL A 152 8.68 7.14 -5.20
C VAL A 152 9.27 8.16 -4.23
N GLY A 153 8.75 9.38 -4.25
CA GLY A 153 9.21 10.48 -3.40
C GLY A 153 10.40 11.29 -3.96
N TYR A 154 10.81 11.01 -5.20
CA TYR A 154 11.82 11.81 -5.90
C TYR A 154 11.24 12.52 -7.12
N VAL A 155 11.63 13.79 -7.29
CA VAL A 155 11.41 14.52 -8.55
C VAL A 155 12.52 14.08 -9.50
N THR A 156 12.17 13.33 -10.54
CA THR A 156 13.14 13.04 -11.60
C THR A 156 13.42 14.31 -12.40
N THR A 157 14.66 14.55 -12.76
CA THR A 157 15.12 15.72 -13.54
C THR A 157 14.31 15.94 -14.85
N ILE A 158 13.70 14.88 -15.37
CA ILE A 158 12.85 14.89 -16.57
C ILE A 158 11.60 15.80 -16.39
N VAL A 159 11.14 16.00 -15.17
CA VAL A 159 9.97 16.85 -14.88
C VAL A 159 10.38 18.32 -14.79
N MET A 160 11.66 18.62 -14.56
CA MET A 160 12.17 19.99 -14.44
C MET A 160 12.58 20.63 -15.77
N GLU A 161 12.72 19.85 -16.84
CA GLU A 161 13.19 20.34 -18.16
C GLU A 161 12.04 20.66 -19.13
N ARG A 162 10.78 20.67 -18.68
CA ARG A 162 9.59 21.12 -19.41
C ARG A 162 8.99 22.34 -18.72
#